data_7890dc536b378552977358fd63f863ac
#
_entry.id   7890dc536b378552977358fd63f863ac
#
_cell.length_a   1.000
_cell.length_b   1.000
_cell.length_c   1.000
_cell.angle_alpha   90.00
_cell.angle_beta   90.00
_cell.angle_gamma   90.00
#
_symmetry.space_group_name_H-M   'P 1'
#
loop_
_entity.id
_entity.type
_entity.pdbx_description
1 polymer ?
#
loop_
_entity_poly.entity_id
_entity_poly.type
_entity_poly.pdbx_seq_one_letter_code
_entity_poly.pdbx_strand_id
1 'polypeptide(L)'
;MTTFSIINPYSNKIIESHPYEPLPNIEETLSELNASFTQWKTTKSAHRKKILTAVSKELNKRKKELAILISTDMGKPIKEATAEVKKYLKKYNDEYIV
;
A
#
# COMPACT_ATOMS: atom_id res chain seq x y z
N MET A 1 6.52 14.54 -20.86
CA MET A 1 6.92 14.11 -19.49
C MET A 1 6.77 12.60 -19.36
N THR A 2 7.85 11.91 -19.10
CA THR A 2 7.87 10.44 -19.04
C THR A 2 8.01 9.90 -17.62
N THR A 3 8.34 10.77 -16.66
CA THR A 3 8.57 10.36 -15.26
C THR A 3 7.95 11.35 -14.28
N PHE A 4 7.70 10.88 -13.07
CA PHE A 4 7.38 11.72 -11.93
C PHE A 4 8.31 11.39 -10.76
N SER A 5 8.50 12.33 -9.85
CA SER A 5 9.43 12.17 -8.73
C SER A 5 8.71 12.33 -7.39
N ILE A 6 9.15 11.52 -6.42
CA ILE A 6 8.78 11.66 -5.02
C ILE A 6 9.84 12.51 -4.35
N ILE A 7 9.42 13.61 -3.74
CA ILE A 7 10.32 14.61 -3.15
C ILE A 7 10.08 14.64 -1.65
N ASN A 8 11.15 14.53 -0.86
CA ASN A 8 11.09 14.70 0.59
C ASN A 8 10.79 16.16 0.89
N PRO A 9 9.65 16.52 1.49
CA PRO A 9 9.28 17.91 1.73
C PRO A 9 10.17 18.63 2.76
N TYR A 10 10.87 17.89 3.61
CA TYR A 10 11.80 18.47 4.58
C TYR A 10 13.15 18.86 3.92
N SER A 11 13.75 17.94 3.18
CA SER A 11 15.06 18.16 2.56
C SER A 11 14.98 18.75 1.15
N ASN A 12 13.80 18.70 0.53
CA ASN A 12 13.54 19.07 -0.86
C ASN A 12 14.39 18.28 -1.88
N LYS A 13 14.82 17.08 -1.47
CA LYS A 13 15.57 16.16 -2.32
C LYS A 13 14.67 15.08 -2.90
N ILE A 14 15.01 14.65 -4.11
CA ILE A 14 14.31 13.55 -4.76
C ILE A 14 14.65 12.24 -4.05
N ILE A 15 13.61 11.51 -3.63
CA ILE A 15 13.73 10.18 -3.00
C ILE A 15 13.78 9.11 -4.09
N GLU A 16 12.82 9.14 -5.01
CA GLU A 16 12.68 8.21 -6.11
C GLU A 16 12.04 8.90 -7.31
N SER A 17 12.31 8.38 -8.50
CA SER A 17 11.64 8.77 -9.73
C SER A 17 11.05 7.53 -10.39
N HIS A 18 9.84 7.67 -10.91
CA HIS A 18 9.11 6.57 -11.53
C HIS A 18 8.61 6.97 -12.93
N PRO A 19 8.60 6.04 -13.89
CA PRO A 19 8.01 6.30 -15.19
C PRO A 19 6.48 6.35 -15.07
N TYR A 20 5.86 7.15 -15.95
CA TYR A 20 4.41 7.08 -16.13
C TYR A 20 4.06 5.81 -16.90
N GLU A 21 3.00 5.13 -16.48
CA GLU A 21 2.52 3.94 -17.17
C GLU A 21 1.84 4.32 -18.49
N PRO A 22 2.22 3.73 -19.63
CA PRO A 22 1.54 3.97 -20.91
C PRO A 22 0.07 3.53 -20.88
N LEU A 23 -0.80 4.25 -21.60
CA LEU A 23 -2.23 3.92 -21.69
C LEU A 23 -2.52 2.46 -22.08
N PRO A 24 -1.84 1.86 -23.09
CA PRO A 24 -2.06 0.46 -23.41
C PRO A 24 -1.82 -0.50 -22.24
N ASN A 25 -0.78 -0.21 -21.43
CA ASN A 25 -0.49 -1.02 -20.24
C ASN A 25 -1.55 -0.82 -19.14
N ILE A 26 -2.13 0.37 -19.04
CA ILE A 26 -3.22 0.64 -18.09
C ILE A 26 -4.46 -0.16 -18.47
N GLU A 27 -4.83 -0.20 -19.73
CA GLU A 27 -5.98 -0.97 -20.21
C GLU A 27 -5.78 -2.47 -20.00
N GLU A 28 -4.60 -2.99 -20.30
CA GLU A 28 -4.23 -4.38 -20.05
C GLU A 28 -4.31 -4.71 -18.55
N THR A 29 -3.77 -3.86 -17.70
CA THR A 29 -3.83 -4.01 -16.24
C THR A 29 -5.27 -4.03 -15.74
N LEU A 30 -6.14 -3.16 -16.22
CA LEU A 30 -7.56 -3.13 -15.86
C LEU A 30 -8.26 -4.42 -16.29
N SER A 31 -7.94 -4.94 -17.47
CA SER A 31 -8.48 -6.21 -17.95
C SER A 31 -8.07 -7.38 -17.05
N GLU A 32 -6.80 -7.44 -16.66
CA GLU A 32 -6.28 -8.46 -15.74
C GLU A 32 -6.93 -8.36 -14.36
N LEU A 33 -7.11 -7.15 -13.84
CA LEU A 33 -7.79 -6.92 -12.56
C LEU A 33 -9.23 -7.39 -12.60
N ASN A 34 -9.95 -7.13 -13.68
CA ASN A 34 -11.32 -7.58 -13.85
C ASN A 34 -11.41 -9.12 -13.92
N ALA A 35 -10.49 -9.76 -14.63
CA ALA A 35 -10.41 -11.22 -14.69
C ALA A 35 -10.11 -11.81 -13.30
N SER A 36 -9.19 -11.22 -12.56
CA SER A 36 -8.87 -11.63 -11.19
C SER A 36 -10.06 -11.45 -10.24
N PHE A 37 -10.79 -10.35 -10.37
CA PHE A 37 -12.00 -10.11 -9.58
C PHE A 37 -13.08 -11.18 -9.83
N THR A 38 -13.26 -11.59 -11.08
CA THR A 38 -14.23 -12.63 -11.46
C THR A 38 -13.96 -13.96 -10.74
N GLN A 39 -12.68 -14.30 -10.54
CA GLN A 39 -12.30 -15.48 -9.75
C GLN A 39 -12.40 -15.22 -8.25
N TRP A 40 -11.92 -14.09 -7.79
CA TRP A 40 -11.88 -13.72 -6.37
C TRP A 40 -13.27 -13.69 -5.74
N LYS A 41 -14.26 -13.12 -6.45
CA LYS A 41 -15.63 -13.00 -5.93
C LYS A 41 -16.31 -14.35 -5.67
N THR A 42 -15.81 -15.41 -6.30
CA THR A 42 -16.36 -16.78 -6.11
C THR A 42 -15.67 -17.55 -4.98
N THR A 43 -14.60 -17.01 -4.40
CA THR A 43 -13.89 -17.65 -3.31
C THR A 43 -14.69 -17.63 -2.01
N LYS A 44 -14.45 -18.63 -1.15
CA LYS A 44 -15.08 -18.69 0.16
C LYS A 44 -14.52 -17.62 1.10
N SER A 45 -15.36 -17.13 1.97
CA SER A 45 -15.01 -16.13 2.97
C SER A 45 -13.78 -16.54 3.82
N ALA A 46 -13.70 -17.82 4.20
CA ALA A 46 -12.56 -18.34 4.95
C ALA A 46 -11.24 -18.21 4.19
N HIS A 47 -11.26 -18.44 2.87
CA HIS A 47 -10.07 -18.28 2.01
C HIS A 47 -9.61 -16.83 1.97
N ARG A 48 -10.55 -15.90 1.76
CA ARG A 48 -10.25 -14.46 1.75
C ARG A 48 -9.71 -13.98 3.09
N LYS A 49 -10.30 -14.44 4.18
CA LYS A 49 -9.84 -14.13 5.55
C LYS A 49 -8.39 -14.60 5.76
N LYS A 50 -8.05 -15.79 5.28
CA LYS A 50 -6.68 -16.33 5.38
C LYS A 50 -5.67 -15.43 4.67
N ILE A 51 -5.98 -14.98 3.47
CA ILE A 51 -5.12 -14.08 2.69
C ILE A 51 -4.97 -12.73 3.38
N LEU A 52 -6.07 -12.13 3.83
CA LEU A 52 -6.04 -10.84 4.54
C LEU A 52 -5.26 -10.91 5.84
N THR A 53 -5.35 -12.04 6.55
CA THR A 53 -4.58 -12.28 7.77
C THR A 53 -3.08 -12.34 7.46
N ALA A 54 -2.69 -12.99 6.36
CA ALA A 54 -1.29 -13.03 5.94
C ALA A 54 -0.77 -11.63 5.59
N VAL A 55 -1.56 -10.82 4.91
CA VAL A 55 -1.22 -9.41 4.61
C VAL A 55 -1.04 -8.61 5.91
N SER A 56 -1.95 -8.78 6.88
CA SER A 56 -1.84 -8.12 8.18
C SER A 56 -0.55 -8.45 8.91
N LYS A 57 -0.16 -9.72 8.90
CA LYS A 57 1.10 -10.17 9.51
C LYS A 57 2.31 -9.53 8.84
N GLU A 58 2.32 -9.47 7.51
CA GLU A 58 3.40 -8.85 6.76
C GLU A 58 3.48 -7.34 7.04
N LEU A 59 2.36 -6.64 7.07
CA LEU A 59 2.32 -5.22 7.42
C LEU A 59 2.84 -4.96 8.83
N ASN A 60 2.44 -5.78 9.79
CA ASN A 60 2.91 -5.66 11.17
C ASN A 60 4.42 -5.91 11.30
N LYS A 61 4.95 -6.86 10.54
CA LYS A 61 6.38 -7.15 10.47
C LYS A 61 7.17 -5.96 9.92
N ARG A 62 6.60 -5.24 8.97
CA ARG A 62 7.22 -4.12 8.28
C ARG A 62 6.78 -2.74 8.80
N LYS A 63 6.18 -2.67 9.97
CA LYS A 63 5.60 -1.43 10.51
C LYS A 63 6.61 -0.30 10.68
N LYS A 64 7.85 -0.60 11.06
CA LYS A 64 8.92 0.40 11.18
C LYS A 64 9.31 0.97 9.83
N GLU A 65 9.46 0.11 8.83
CA GLU A 65 9.75 0.48 7.45
C GLU A 65 8.65 1.38 6.89
N LEU A 66 7.38 1.02 7.11
CA LEU A 66 6.23 1.81 6.68
C LEU A 66 6.20 3.19 7.34
N ALA A 67 6.50 3.27 8.65
CA ALA A 67 6.55 4.54 9.36
C ALA A 67 7.66 5.46 8.81
N ILE A 68 8.82 4.90 8.49
CA ILE A 68 9.92 5.66 7.89
C ILE A 68 9.53 6.18 6.50
N LEU A 69 8.86 5.37 5.69
CA LEU A 69 8.37 5.79 4.37
C LEU A 69 7.37 6.94 4.48
N ILE A 70 6.41 6.85 5.39
CA ILE A 70 5.43 7.91 5.62
C ILE A 70 6.13 9.21 6.06
N SER A 71 7.04 9.10 7.01
CA SER A 71 7.81 10.24 7.51
C SER A 71 8.60 10.91 6.38
N THR A 72 9.25 10.12 5.54
CA THR A 72 10.09 10.61 4.45
C THR A 72 9.26 11.23 3.32
N ASP A 73 8.16 10.59 2.93
CA ASP A 73 7.33 11.05 1.81
C ASP A 73 6.46 12.25 2.17
N MET A 74 5.93 12.27 3.39
CA MET A 74 4.95 13.26 3.83
C MET A 74 5.54 14.37 4.69
N GLY A 75 6.79 14.22 5.13
CA GLY A 75 7.41 15.17 6.05
C GLY A 75 6.85 15.12 7.47
N LYS A 76 6.18 14.04 7.85
CA LYS A 76 5.65 13.85 9.21
C LYS A 76 6.76 13.50 10.19
N PRO A 77 6.68 13.97 11.45
CA PRO A 77 7.55 13.45 12.51
C PRO A 77 7.40 11.93 12.64
N ILE A 78 8.51 11.23 12.86
CA ILE A 78 8.51 9.76 12.93
C ILE A 78 7.58 9.21 14.02
N LYS A 79 7.43 9.94 15.12
CA LYS A 79 6.52 9.58 16.19
C LYS A 79 5.05 9.54 15.72
N GLU A 80 4.64 10.55 14.93
CA GLU A 80 3.30 10.61 14.36
C GLU A 80 3.10 9.54 13.29
N ALA A 81 4.09 9.33 12.43
CA ALA A 81 4.05 8.28 11.42
C ALA A 81 3.92 6.89 12.05
N THR A 82 4.66 6.62 13.11
CA THR A 82 4.59 5.36 13.86
C THR A 82 3.20 5.15 14.46
N ALA A 83 2.62 6.18 15.06
CA ALA A 83 1.27 6.13 15.63
C ALA A 83 0.22 5.88 14.56
N GLU A 84 0.37 6.49 13.40
CA GLU A 84 -0.51 6.31 12.25
C GLU A 84 -0.50 4.87 11.73
N VAL A 85 0.68 4.28 11.57
CA VAL A 85 0.81 2.87 11.15
C VAL A 85 0.14 1.93 12.13
N LYS A 86 0.35 2.12 13.43
CA LYS A 86 -0.31 1.31 14.48
C LYS A 86 -1.83 1.42 14.41
N LYS A 87 -2.35 2.62 14.18
CA LYS A 87 -3.78 2.87 14.05
C LYS A 87 -4.37 2.13 12.84
N TYR A 88 -3.71 2.19 11.69
CA TYR A 88 -4.14 1.48 10.49
C TYR A 88 -4.10 -0.03 10.65
N LEU A 89 -3.07 -0.57 11.28
CA LEU A 89 -2.97 -2.02 11.53
C LEU A 89 -4.11 -2.50 12.42
N LYS A 90 -4.44 -1.76 13.47
CA LYS A 90 -5.57 -2.09 14.34
C LYS A 90 -6.89 -2.07 13.56
N LYS A 91 -7.13 -1.01 12.79
CA LYS A 91 -8.32 -0.89 11.96
C LYS A 91 -8.44 -1.99 10.93
N TYR A 92 -7.34 -2.36 10.28
CA TYR A 92 -7.28 -3.45 9.32
C TYR A 92 -7.72 -4.77 9.96
N ASN A 93 -7.19 -5.09 11.15
CA ASN A 93 -7.55 -6.32 11.86
C ASN A 93 -9.01 -6.30 12.30
N ASP A 94 -9.51 -5.18 12.81
CA ASP A 94 -10.86 -5.06 13.36
C ASP A 94 -11.94 -5.05 12.27
N GLU A 95 -11.68 -4.45 11.11
CA GLU A 95 -12.68 -4.23 10.06
C GLU A 95 -12.58 -5.20 8.89
N TYR A 96 -11.37 -5.61 8.49
CA TYR A 96 -11.17 -6.38 7.27
C TYR A 96 -10.96 -7.89 7.49
N ILE A 97 -10.58 -8.30 8.70
CA ILE A 97 -10.28 -9.69 9.02
C ILE A 97 -11.42 -10.38 9.80
N VAL A 98 -12.36 -9.63 10.28
CA VAL A 98 -13.49 -10.14 11.08
C VAL A 98 -14.42 -11.08 10.29
#